data_d6c529eecd643bf07127ef695aa9b996
#
_entry.id   d6c529eecd643bf07127ef695aa9b996
#
_cell.length_a   1.000
_cell.length_b   1.000
_cell.length_c   1.000
_cell.angle_alpha   90.00
_cell.angle_beta   90.00
_cell.angle_gamma   90.00
#
_symmetry.space_group_name_H-M   'P 1'
#
loop_
_entity.id
_entity.type
_entity.pdbx_description
1 polymer ?
#
loop_
_entity_poly.entity_id
_entity_poly.type
_entity_poly.pdbx_seq_one_letter_code
_entity_poly.pdbx_strand_id
1 'polypeptide(L)' 'MKGLSAPKIEGKLALRASITGEIVMDEVFVEESQMLPNVEGLKGPFSCLNNARYGIAWGALGAAETCWHTARDLSLIHI' A
#
# COMPACT_ATOMS: atom_id res chain seq x y z
N MET A 1 1.67 -9.63 -22.31
CA MET A 1 2.17 -10.94 -21.86
C MET A 1 0.98 -11.87 -21.64
N LYS A 2 1.00 -13.02 -22.29
CA LYS A 2 -0.12 -13.96 -22.23
C LYS A 2 -0.26 -14.56 -20.82
N GLY A 3 -1.48 -14.61 -20.32
CA GLY A 3 -1.76 -15.15 -18.99
C GLY A 3 -1.59 -14.16 -17.85
N LEU A 4 -1.14 -12.94 -18.12
CA LEU A 4 -0.94 -11.91 -17.12
C LEU A 4 -2.10 -10.92 -17.17
N SER A 5 -2.71 -10.66 -16.02
CA SER A 5 -3.71 -9.61 -15.86
C SER A 5 -3.52 -8.90 -14.52
N ALA A 6 -4.01 -7.68 -14.44
CA ALA A 6 -3.86 -6.82 -13.27
C ALA A 6 -5.18 -6.11 -12.95
N PRO A 7 -6.19 -6.84 -12.45
CA PRO A 7 -7.47 -6.23 -12.12
C PRO A 7 -7.33 -5.23 -10.97
N LYS A 8 -8.04 -4.11 -11.09
CA LYS A 8 -8.07 -3.07 -10.09
C LYS A 8 -8.99 -3.45 -8.93
N ILE A 9 -8.55 -3.19 -7.71
CA ILE A 9 -9.39 -3.32 -6.52
C ILE A 9 -10.23 -2.06 -6.40
N GLU A 10 -11.55 -2.23 -6.31
CA GLU A 10 -12.50 -1.13 -6.16
C GLU A 10 -13.15 -1.15 -4.77
N GLY A 11 -13.83 -0.06 -4.43
CA GLY A 11 -14.54 0.05 -3.16
C GLY A 11 -13.66 0.31 -1.95
N LYS A 12 -12.47 0.81 -2.14
CA LYS A 12 -11.58 1.20 -1.02
C LYS A 12 -12.20 2.35 -0.22
N LEU A 13 -12.07 2.30 1.08
CA LEU A 13 -12.58 3.34 1.99
C LEU A 13 -11.69 4.58 2.03
N ALA A 14 -10.38 4.41 1.83
CA ALA A 14 -9.41 5.50 1.90
C ALA A 14 -8.33 5.32 0.84
N LEU A 15 -7.50 6.35 0.65
CA LEU A 15 -6.41 6.35 -0.32
C LEU A 15 -6.87 5.98 -1.73
N ARG A 16 -8.04 6.48 -2.12
CA ARG A 16 -8.70 6.08 -3.36
C ARG A 16 -8.00 6.57 -4.62
N ALA A 17 -7.20 7.61 -4.50
CA ALA A 17 -6.37 8.10 -5.60
C ALA A 17 -5.13 7.23 -5.85
N SER A 18 -4.74 6.43 -4.87
CA SER A 18 -3.66 5.46 -5.00
C SER A 18 -4.25 4.13 -5.47
N ILE A 19 -4.09 3.84 -6.75
CA ILE A 19 -4.67 2.64 -7.35
C ILE A 19 -3.98 1.40 -6.82
N THR A 20 -4.77 0.48 -6.31
CA THR A 20 -4.34 -0.83 -5.83
C THR A 20 -4.94 -1.91 -6.72
N GLY A 21 -4.21 -2.95 -7.00
CA GLY A 21 -4.69 -4.03 -7.86
C GLY A 21 -4.16 -5.38 -7.43
N GLU A 22 -4.60 -6.37 -8.18
CA GLU A 22 -4.09 -7.73 -8.07
C GLU A 22 -3.18 -8.01 -9.27
N ILE A 23 -2.31 -8.97 -9.13
CA ILE A 23 -1.56 -9.52 -10.25
C ILE A 23 -1.96 -10.98 -10.38
N VAL A 24 -2.60 -11.31 -11.48
CA VAL A 24 -3.03 -12.68 -11.78
C VAL A 24 -2.12 -13.25 -12.86
N MET A 25 -1.49 -14.36 -12.55
CA MET A 25 -0.56 -15.03 -13.45
C MET A 25 -1.06 -16.46 -13.70
N ASP A 26 -1.38 -16.76 -14.95
CA ASP A 26 -1.84 -18.06 -15.36
C ASP A 26 -0.86 -18.60 -16.41
N GLU A 27 0.02 -19.49 -16.01
CA GLU A 27 1.06 -20.08 -16.86
C GLU A 27 1.84 -19.03 -17.68
N VAL A 28 2.27 -17.95 -17.00
CA VAL A 28 3.02 -16.88 -17.65
C VAL A 28 4.47 -17.30 -17.80
N PHE A 29 4.95 -17.29 -19.06
CA PHE A 29 6.36 -17.56 -19.36
C PHE A 29 7.18 -16.28 -19.18
N VAL A 30 8.29 -16.39 -18.46
CA VAL A 30 9.23 -15.29 -18.23
C VAL A 30 10.63 -15.76 -18.60
N GLU A 31 11.30 -14.99 -19.44
CA GLU A 31 12.67 -15.27 -19.82
C GLU A 31 13.64 -14.89 -18.69
N GLU A 32 14.77 -15.60 -18.63
CA GLU A 32 15.79 -15.31 -17.62
C GLU A 32 16.30 -13.85 -17.68
N SER A 33 16.36 -13.29 -18.89
CA SER A 33 16.76 -11.90 -19.10
C SER A 33 15.82 -10.87 -18.44
N GLN A 34 14.61 -11.28 -18.10
CA GLN A 34 13.61 -10.43 -17.45
C GLN A 34 13.71 -10.48 -15.93
N MET A 35 14.62 -11.28 -15.38
CA MET A 35 14.85 -11.36 -13.95
C MET A 35 15.58 -10.12 -13.46
N LEU A 36 15.11 -9.55 -12.35
CA LEU A 36 15.76 -8.39 -11.75
C LEU A 36 17.16 -8.77 -11.24
N PRO A 37 18.19 -7.98 -11.58
CA PRO A 37 19.54 -8.24 -11.10
C PRO A 37 19.70 -7.87 -9.62
N ASN A 38 20.63 -8.51 -8.94
CA ASN A 38 21.04 -8.16 -7.56
C ASN A 38 19.92 -8.26 -6.51
N VAL A 39 18.85 -8.96 -6.82
CA VAL A 39 17.74 -9.20 -5.89
C VAL A 39 17.49 -10.68 -5.78
N GLU A 40 17.29 -11.15 -4.57
CA GLU A 40 17.04 -12.56 -4.30
C GLU A 40 15.96 -12.71 -3.25
N GLY A 41 14.93 -13.52 -3.57
CA GLY A 41 13.84 -13.80 -2.66
C GLY A 41 13.05 -12.55 -2.28
N LEU A 42 12.69 -12.43 -1.03
CA LEU A 42 11.84 -11.35 -0.51
C LEU A 42 12.59 -10.03 -0.25
N LYS A 43 13.89 -9.99 -0.38
CA LYS A 43 14.69 -8.77 -0.10
C LYS A 43 14.32 -7.61 -1.02
N GLY A 44 14.02 -7.88 -2.28
CA GLY A 44 13.59 -6.84 -3.21
C GLY A 44 12.31 -6.15 -2.78
N PRO A 45 11.20 -6.89 -2.63
CA PRO A 45 9.93 -6.31 -2.16
C PRO A 45 10.03 -5.63 -0.80
N PHE A 46 10.73 -6.23 0.17
CA PHE A 46 10.84 -5.64 1.50
C PHE A 46 11.66 -4.37 1.53
N SER A 47 12.64 -4.19 0.64
CA SER A 47 13.36 -2.91 0.58
C SER A 47 12.44 -1.76 0.14
N CYS A 48 11.53 -2.01 -0.78
CA CYS A 48 10.51 -1.04 -1.18
C CYS A 48 9.52 -0.77 -0.03
N LEU A 49 9.05 -1.82 0.64
CA LEU A 49 8.13 -1.70 1.76
C LEU A 49 8.73 -0.95 2.94
N ASN A 50 10.01 -1.10 3.21
CA ASN A 50 10.69 -0.36 4.27
C ASN A 50 10.66 1.14 4.02
N ASN A 51 10.81 1.58 2.78
CA ASN A 51 10.67 2.97 2.42
C ASN A 51 9.22 3.46 2.55
N ALA A 52 8.26 2.64 2.16
CA ALA A 52 6.84 2.96 2.25
C ALA A 52 6.34 3.10 3.69
N ARG A 53 6.84 2.27 4.60
CA ARG A 53 6.45 2.27 6.02
C ARG A 53 6.63 3.61 6.71
N TYR A 54 7.68 4.32 6.38
CA TYR A 54 7.94 5.65 6.95
C TYR A 54 6.83 6.64 6.63
N GLY A 55 6.42 6.73 5.37
CA GLY A 55 5.34 7.63 4.95
C GLY A 55 3.99 7.25 5.54
N ILE A 56 3.68 5.95 5.58
CA ILE A 56 2.44 5.44 6.19
C ILE A 56 2.39 5.75 7.69
N ALA A 57 3.51 5.64 8.40
CA ALA A 57 3.58 5.97 9.81
C ALA A 57 3.24 7.45 10.07
N TRP A 58 3.73 8.36 9.26
CA TRP A 58 3.38 9.77 9.34
C TRP A 58 1.89 10.01 9.11
N GLY A 59 1.30 9.35 8.12
CA GLY A 59 -0.14 9.43 7.85
C GLY A 59 -0.98 8.95 9.02
N ALA A 60 -0.57 7.85 9.67
CA ALA A 60 -1.24 7.32 10.85
C ALA A 60 -1.21 8.30 12.03
N LEU A 61 -0.08 8.97 12.24
CA LEU A 61 0.04 10.01 13.28
C LEU A 61 -0.87 11.20 13.00
N GLY A 62 -0.97 11.64 11.76
CA GLY A 62 -1.88 12.71 11.37
C GLY A 62 -3.34 12.36 11.62
N ALA A 63 -3.73 11.13 11.27
CA ALA A 63 -5.09 10.64 11.53
C ALA A 63 -5.38 10.57 13.04
N ALA A 64 -4.43 10.09 13.83
CA ALA A 64 -4.55 10.03 15.29
C ALA A 64 -4.70 11.43 15.90
N GLU A 65 -3.93 12.41 15.42
CA GLU A 65 -4.03 13.79 15.86
C GLU A 65 -5.42 14.38 15.61
N THR A 66 -5.97 14.16 14.43
CA THR A 66 -7.33 14.61 14.09
C THR A 66 -8.37 13.98 15.00
N CYS A 67 -8.27 12.67 15.25
CA CYS A 67 -9.17 11.96 16.16
C CYS A 67 -9.08 12.53 17.57
N TRP A 68 -7.88 12.80 18.07
CA TRP A 68 -7.66 13.35 19.40
C TRP A 68 -8.28 14.75 19.55
N HIS A 69 -8.04 15.63 18.59
CA HIS A 69 -8.63 16.97 18.60
C HIS A 69 -10.16 16.92 18.59
N THR A 70 -10.72 16.10 17.71
CA THR A 70 -12.17 15.95 17.60
C THR A 70 -12.79 15.44 18.90
N ALA A 71 -12.21 14.41 19.49
CA ALA A 71 -12.68 13.84 20.74
C ALA A 71 -12.56 14.83 21.91
N ARG A 72 -11.45 15.54 21.98
CA ARG A 72 -11.24 16.57 23.01
C ARG A 72 -12.27 17.68 22.89
N ASP A 73 -12.46 18.23 21.71
CA ASP A 73 -13.38 19.33 21.49
C ASP A 73 -14.82 18.93 21.82
N LEU A 74 -15.22 17.73 21.44
CA LEU A 74 -16.53 17.19 21.79
C LEU A 74 -16.70 17.01 23.31
N SER A 75 -15.66 16.52 23.99
CA SER A 75 -15.71 16.35 25.46
C SER A 75 -15.89 17.68 26.19
N LEU A 76 -15.27 18.74 25.68
CA LEU A 76 -15.42 20.08 26.28
C LEU A 76 -16.83 20.67 26.13
N ILE A 77 -17.55 20.27 25.08
CA ILE A 77 -18.93 20.70 24.89
C ILE A 77 -19.87 20.02 25.87
N HIS A 78 -19.56 18.80 26.30
CA HIS A 78 -20.42 18.00 27.19
C HIS A 78 -20.05 18.08 28.68
N ILE A 79 -19.06 18.85 29.03
CA ILE A 79 -18.74 19.16 30.46
C ILE A 79 -19.65 20.32 30.96
#